data_5938b098ec5262e21dfd3327c231795a
#
_entry.id   5938b098ec5262e21dfd3327c231795a
#
_cell.length_a   1.000
_cell.length_b   1.000
_cell.length_c   1.000
_cell.angle_alpha   90.00
_cell.angle_beta   90.00
_cell.angle_gamma   90.00
#
_symmetry.space_group_name_H-M   'P 1'
#
loop_
_entity.id
_entity.type
_entity.pdbx_description
1 polymer ?
#
loop_
_entity_poly.entity_id
_entity_poly.type
_entity_poly.pdbx_seq_one_letter_code
_entity_poly.pdbx_strand_id
1 'polypeptide(L)'
;MKQQDVNLTPEQQLQMAIYKGKKKFGKVYKTIIADEAIVWRKLKRSEYKEIMSLVIYDEIEKEDENGNKFIDEVEDPDRTYDARQEAIAELVILYPNKSIVEDMAAVADIISTECMIKSGFGDTPVTEEC
;
A
#
# COMPACT_ATOMS: atom_id res chain seq x y z
N MET A 1 -25.00 -30.85 3.12
CA MET A 1 -23.86 -31.39 2.50
C MET A 1 -22.63 -30.53 2.77
N LYS A 2 -21.61 -31.19 3.08
CA LYS A 2 -20.42 -30.48 3.40
C LYS A 2 -19.67 -29.96 2.19
N GLN A 3 -19.18 -28.76 2.28
CA GLN A 3 -18.36 -28.18 1.26
C GLN A 3 -17.11 -29.01 1.04
N GLN A 4 -16.83 -29.34 -0.17
CA GLN A 4 -15.63 -30.02 -0.51
C GLN A 4 -14.42 -29.10 -0.39
N ASP A 5 -13.38 -29.64 0.20
CA ASP A 5 -12.10 -28.94 0.19
C ASP A 5 -11.52 -29.08 -1.19
N VAL A 6 -11.81 -28.12 -2.02
CA VAL A 6 -11.30 -28.13 -3.36
C VAL A 6 -9.89 -27.61 -3.35
N ASN A 7 -8.97 -28.42 -3.78
CA ASN A 7 -7.59 -27.99 -3.94
C ASN A 7 -7.48 -27.20 -5.23
N LEU A 8 -7.66 -25.91 -5.11
CA LEU A 8 -7.53 -25.02 -6.26
C LEU A 8 -6.07 -24.92 -6.68
N THR A 9 -5.84 -24.95 -7.97
CA THR A 9 -4.51 -24.68 -8.52
C THR A 9 -4.19 -23.19 -8.27
N PRO A 10 -2.90 -22.81 -8.30
CA PRO A 10 -2.54 -21.39 -8.19
C PRO A 10 -3.26 -20.52 -9.22
N GLU A 11 -3.43 -21.01 -10.43
CA GLU A 11 -4.16 -20.32 -11.49
C GLU A 11 -5.63 -20.11 -11.11
N GLN A 12 -6.26 -21.14 -10.58
CA GLN A 12 -7.67 -21.05 -10.14
C GLN A 12 -7.82 -20.10 -8.96
N GLN A 13 -6.90 -20.12 -8.02
CA GLN A 13 -6.90 -19.21 -6.88
C GLN A 13 -6.78 -17.75 -7.35
N LEU A 14 -5.91 -17.49 -8.31
CA LEU A 14 -5.72 -16.18 -8.90
C LEU A 14 -7.02 -15.70 -9.56
N GLN A 15 -7.63 -16.54 -10.39
CA GLN A 15 -8.87 -16.20 -11.09
C GLN A 15 -10.01 -15.93 -10.09
N MET A 16 -10.08 -16.71 -9.03
CA MET A 16 -11.06 -16.50 -7.97
C MET A 16 -10.86 -15.14 -7.28
N ALA A 17 -9.61 -14.79 -6.99
CA ALA A 17 -9.30 -13.52 -6.37
C ALA A 17 -9.69 -12.34 -7.26
N ILE A 18 -9.42 -12.46 -8.56
CA ILE A 18 -9.81 -11.44 -9.54
C ILE A 18 -11.33 -11.30 -9.58
N TYR A 19 -12.05 -12.40 -9.64
CA TYR A 19 -13.51 -12.39 -9.68
C TYR A 19 -14.10 -11.73 -8.45
N LYS A 20 -13.67 -12.14 -7.27
CA LYS A 20 -14.15 -11.58 -6.01
C LYS A 20 -13.81 -10.10 -5.89
N GLY A 21 -12.60 -9.75 -6.29
CA GLY A 21 -12.15 -8.36 -6.25
C GLY A 21 -12.99 -7.46 -7.16
N LYS A 22 -13.25 -7.89 -8.39
CA LYS A 22 -14.09 -7.15 -9.32
C LYS A 22 -15.50 -6.97 -8.77
N LYS A 23 -16.03 -8.00 -8.15
CA LYS A 23 -17.37 -7.96 -7.58
C LYS A 23 -17.49 -6.96 -6.44
N LYS A 24 -16.44 -6.85 -5.63
CA LYS A 24 -16.43 -5.97 -4.46
C LYS A 24 -15.99 -4.56 -4.77
N PHE A 25 -15.00 -4.38 -5.65
CA PHE A 25 -14.34 -3.09 -5.87
C PHE A 25 -14.53 -2.53 -7.28
N GLY A 26 -15.12 -3.29 -8.20
CA GLY A 26 -15.30 -2.90 -9.58
C GLY A 26 -14.09 -3.21 -10.43
N LYS A 27 -13.01 -2.45 -10.29
CA LYS A 27 -11.76 -2.70 -11.00
C LYS A 27 -10.72 -3.26 -10.08
N VAL A 28 -9.97 -4.24 -10.59
CA VAL A 28 -8.77 -4.74 -9.94
C VAL A 28 -7.65 -4.81 -10.96
N TYR A 29 -6.43 -4.87 -10.47
CA TYR A 29 -5.23 -4.88 -11.29
C TYR A 29 -4.38 -6.07 -10.89
N LYS A 30 -3.57 -6.52 -11.84
CA LYS A 30 -2.62 -7.61 -11.60
C LYS A 30 -1.24 -7.12 -11.96
N THR A 31 -0.30 -7.27 -11.04
CA THR A 31 1.11 -6.97 -11.25
C THR A 31 1.90 -8.23 -10.99
N ILE A 32 2.87 -8.52 -11.84
CA ILE A 32 3.73 -9.70 -11.67
C ILE A 32 5.08 -9.21 -11.19
N ILE A 33 5.50 -9.70 -10.03
CA ILE A 33 6.77 -9.35 -9.42
C ILE A 33 7.49 -10.66 -9.10
N ALA A 34 8.68 -10.87 -9.69
CA ALA A 34 9.45 -12.10 -9.50
C ALA A 34 8.61 -13.36 -9.69
N ASP A 35 7.86 -13.42 -10.79
CA ASP A 35 6.97 -14.51 -11.17
C ASP A 35 5.75 -14.70 -10.26
N GLU A 36 5.56 -13.85 -9.26
CA GLU A 36 4.38 -13.87 -8.41
C GLU A 36 3.34 -12.89 -8.93
N ALA A 37 2.12 -13.39 -9.12
CA ALA A 37 1.00 -12.55 -9.52
C ALA A 37 0.34 -11.93 -8.29
N ILE A 38 0.24 -10.62 -8.27
CA ILE A 38 -0.35 -9.87 -7.16
C ILE A 38 -1.56 -9.14 -7.69
N VAL A 39 -2.72 -9.37 -7.08
CA VAL A 39 -3.97 -8.69 -7.43
C VAL A 39 -4.23 -7.62 -6.38
N TRP A 40 -4.55 -6.42 -6.85
CA TRP A 40 -4.73 -5.27 -5.97
C TRP A 40 -5.79 -4.33 -6.55
N ARG A 41 -6.26 -3.41 -5.71
CA ARG A 41 -7.28 -2.43 -6.06
C ARG A 41 -6.79 -1.01 -5.89
N LYS A 42 -7.53 -0.07 -6.44
CA LYS A 42 -7.23 1.35 -6.22
C LYS A 42 -7.44 1.77 -4.78
N LEU A 43 -6.80 2.85 -4.43
CA LEU A 43 -6.92 3.51 -3.15
C LEU A 43 -8.10 4.50 -3.21
N LYS A 44 -8.92 4.52 -2.18
CA LYS A 44 -9.97 5.53 -2.04
C LYS A 44 -9.38 6.79 -1.41
N ARG A 45 -10.03 7.93 -1.67
CA ARG A 45 -9.55 9.20 -1.12
C ARG A 45 -9.49 9.20 0.41
N SER A 46 -10.49 8.64 1.07
CA SER A 46 -10.50 8.54 2.53
C SER A 46 -9.34 7.70 3.06
N GLU A 47 -9.04 6.62 2.35
CA GLU A 47 -7.91 5.75 2.70
C GLU A 47 -6.58 6.48 2.49
N TYR A 48 -6.46 7.21 1.41
CA TYR A 48 -5.28 8.01 1.13
C TYR A 48 -5.03 9.03 2.24
N LYS A 49 -6.08 9.76 2.65
CA LYS A 49 -5.96 10.75 3.73
C LYS A 49 -5.50 10.12 5.04
N GLU A 50 -6.06 8.97 5.36
CA GLU A 50 -5.71 8.24 6.57
C GLU A 50 -4.24 7.80 6.55
N ILE A 51 -3.78 7.29 5.42
CA ILE A 51 -2.38 6.88 5.25
C ILE A 51 -1.45 8.09 5.34
N MET A 52 -1.82 9.21 4.73
CA MET A 52 -1.00 10.42 4.77
C MET A 52 -0.91 11.04 6.16
N SER A 53 -1.82 10.69 7.06
CA SER A 53 -1.74 11.13 8.46
C SER A 53 -0.71 10.35 9.27
N LEU A 54 -0.21 9.25 8.72
CA LEU A 54 0.81 8.44 9.38
C LEU A 54 2.17 9.13 9.27
N VAL A 55 2.77 9.43 10.42
CA VAL A 55 4.06 10.10 10.51
C VAL A 55 4.91 9.38 11.56
N ILE A 56 6.16 9.12 11.22
CA ILE A 56 7.12 8.50 12.13
C ILE A 56 8.04 9.60 12.66
N TYR A 57 8.23 9.62 13.96
CA TYR A 57 9.07 10.60 14.63
C TYR A 57 10.27 9.92 15.26
N ASP A 58 11.39 10.63 15.27
CA ASP A 58 12.57 10.27 16.04
C ASP A 58 12.66 11.16 17.25
N GLU A 59 13.11 10.59 18.36
CA GLU A 59 13.40 11.36 19.54
C GLU A 59 14.85 11.83 19.50
N ILE A 60 15.04 13.16 19.63
CA ILE A 60 16.37 13.76 19.61
C ILE A 60 16.57 14.50 20.91
N GLU A 61 17.72 14.27 21.56
CA GLU A 61 18.11 15.03 22.73
C GLU A 61 18.64 16.39 22.28
N LYS A 62 18.06 17.45 22.85
CA LYS A 62 18.48 18.83 22.59
C LYS A 62 18.83 19.52 23.89
N GLU A 63 19.53 20.64 23.77
CA GLU A 63 19.95 21.44 24.90
C GLU A 63 19.46 22.87 24.68
N ASP A 64 18.84 23.47 25.70
CA ASP A 64 18.37 24.85 25.62
C ASP A 64 19.50 25.84 25.94
N GLU A 65 19.18 27.16 25.94
CA GLU A 65 20.15 28.21 26.20
C GLU A 65 20.78 28.12 27.57
N ASN A 66 20.07 27.53 28.53
CA ASN A 66 20.54 27.41 29.91
C ASN A 66 21.28 26.09 30.16
N GLY A 67 21.50 25.29 29.13
CA GLY A 67 22.16 24.01 29.26
C GLY A 67 21.26 22.85 29.71
N ASN A 68 19.96 23.10 29.80
CA ASN A 68 19.01 22.06 30.16
C ASN A 68 18.73 21.15 28.96
N LYS A 69 18.78 19.86 29.21
CA LYS A 69 18.54 18.86 28.17
C LYS A 69 17.07 18.49 28.11
N PHE A 70 16.56 18.29 26.93
CA PHE A 70 15.17 17.88 26.71
C PHE A 70 15.09 16.99 25.48
N ILE A 71 14.01 16.20 25.40
CA ILE A 71 13.74 15.36 24.26
C ILE A 71 12.79 16.08 23.32
N ASP A 72 13.17 16.19 22.07
CA ASP A 72 12.33 16.74 21.02
C ASP A 72 11.97 15.65 20.02
N GLU A 73 10.75 15.71 19.48
CA GLU A 73 10.30 14.78 18.46
C GLU A 73 10.43 15.44 17.10
N VAL A 74 11.17 14.80 16.21
CA VAL A 74 11.41 15.30 14.85
C VAL A 74 10.95 14.25 13.86
N GLU A 75 10.21 14.67 12.85
CA GLU A 75 9.75 13.75 11.82
C GLU A 75 10.95 13.12 11.11
N ASP A 76 10.86 11.81 10.88
CA ASP A 76 11.79 11.05 10.05
C ASP A 76 11.15 10.86 8.67
N PRO A 77 11.52 11.65 7.66
CA PRO A 77 10.87 11.59 6.35
C PRO A 77 11.02 10.24 5.66
N ASP A 78 12.19 9.62 5.77
CA ASP A 78 12.44 8.35 5.09
C ASP A 78 11.62 7.21 5.69
N ARG A 79 11.60 7.12 7.01
CA ARG A 79 10.80 6.10 7.70
C ARG A 79 9.31 6.35 7.52
N THR A 80 8.89 7.61 7.48
CA THR A 80 7.50 7.97 7.22
C THR A 80 7.10 7.53 5.81
N TYR A 81 7.95 7.78 4.83
CA TYR A 81 7.70 7.39 3.45
C TYR A 81 7.56 5.88 3.31
N ASP A 82 8.50 5.13 3.89
CA ASP A 82 8.47 3.67 3.86
C ASP A 82 7.23 3.11 4.54
N ALA A 83 6.86 3.66 5.69
CA ALA A 83 5.67 3.21 6.41
C ALA A 83 4.39 3.47 5.62
N ARG A 84 4.31 4.58 4.92
CA ARG A 84 3.16 4.90 4.05
C ARG A 84 3.08 3.94 2.87
N GLN A 85 4.21 3.62 2.24
CA GLN A 85 4.23 2.66 1.14
C GLN A 85 3.76 1.28 1.58
N GLU A 86 4.25 0.82 2.72
CA GLU A 86 3.82 -0.46 3.28
C GLU A 86 2.32 -0.46 3.60
N ALA A 87 1.83 0.63 4.18
CA ALA A 87 0.42 0.76 4.51
C ALA A 87 -0.47 0.72 3.27
N ILE A 88 -0.07 1.39 2.19
CA ILE A 88 -0.80 1.34 0.93
C ILE A 88 -0.84 -0.07 0.39
N ALA A 89 0.31 -0.73 0.30
CA ALA A 89 0.39 -2.07 -0.26
C ALA A 89 -0.45 -3.06 0.56
N GLU A 90 -0.35 -3.04 1.88
CA GLU A 90 -1.11 -3.93 2.75
C GLU A 90 -2.61 -3.70 2.63
N LEU A 91 -3.03 -2.47 2.42
CA LEU A 91 -4.44 -2.13 2.30
C LEU A 91 -5.04 -2.59 0.97
N VAL A 92 -4.31 -2.44 -0.13
CA VAL A 92 -4.87 -2.68 -1.47
C VAL A 92 -4.64 -4.08 -2.02
N ILE A 93 -3.69 -4.84 -1.48
CA ILE A 93 -3.42 -6.19 -1.97
C ILE A 93 -4.55 -7.13 -1.60
N LEU A 94 -5.10 -7.80 -2.62
CA LEU A 94 -6.18 -8.75 -2.49
C LEU A 94 -5.70 -10.20 -2.62
N TYR A 95 -4.58 -10.40 -3.29
CA TYR A 95 -4.04 -11.73 -3.55
C TYR A 95 -2.53 -11.64 -3.78
N PRO A 96 -1.74 -12.54 -3.26
CA PRO A 96 -2.13 -13.71 -2.47
C PRO A 96 -2.64 -13.34 -1.07
N ASN A 97 -1.93 -12.49 -0.32
CA ASN A 97 -2.39 -11.91 0.92
C ASN A 97 -1.40 -10.81 1.35
N LYS A 98 -1.72 -10.12 2.43
CA LYS A 98 -0.92 -8.98 2.89
C LYS A 98 0.51 -9.34 3.30
N SER A 99 0.74 -10.56 3.73
CA SER A 99 2.06 -10.97 4.20
C SER A 99 3.12 -10.94 3.11
N ILE A 100 2.70 -10.91 1.83
CA ILE A 100 3.65 -10.83 0.74
C ILE A 100 4.48 -9.55 0.78
N VAL A 101 3.99 -8.51 1.44
CA VAL A 101 4.73 -7.25 1.62
C VAL A 101 6.01 -7.49 2.43
N GLU A 102 5.95 -8.36 3.43
CA GLU A 102 7.13 -8.72 4.21
C GLU A 102 7.99 -9.76 3.54
N ASP A 103 7.35 -10.70 2.85
CA ASP A 103 8.06 -11.83 2.23
C ASP A 103 8.87 -11.41 1.00
N MET A 104 8.44 -10.38 0.31
CA MET A 104 9.09 -9.88 -0.89
C MET A 104 9.36 -8.38 -0.77
N ALA A 105 10.61 -8.02 -0.57
CA ALA A 105 11.02 -6.65 -0.23
C ALA A 105 10.55 -5.59 -1.25
N ALA A 106 10.46 -5.93 -2.53
CA ALA A 106 10.09 -4.97 -3.56
C ALA A 106 8.59 -4.71 -3.66
N VAL A 107 7.75 -5.55 -3.04
CA VAL A 107 6.30 -5.49 -3.22
C VAL A 107 5.73 -4.17 -2.72
N ALA A 108 6.13 -3.72 -1.54
CA ALA A 108 5.64 -2.46 -0.99
C ALA A 108 5.88 -1.29 -1.94
N ASP A 109 7.09 -1.17 -2.46
CA ASP A 109 7.47 -0.08 -3.35
C ASP A 109 6.73 -0.15 -4.68
N ILE A 110 6.70 -1.32 -5.29
CA ILE A 110 6.11 -1.49 -6.62
C ILE A 110 4.59 -1.32 -6.57
N ILE A 111 3.93 -2.00 -5.66
CA ILE A 111 2.47 -1.96 -5.58
C ILE A 111 1.99 -0.58 -5.14
N SER A 112 2.65 0.05 -4.17
CA SER A 112 2.24 1.39 -3.75
C SER A 112 2.41 2.41 -4.88
N THR A 113 3.49 2.33 -5.64
CA THR A 113 3.73 3.22 -6.77
C THR A 113 2.69 3.01 -7.86
N GLU A 114 2.42 1.77 -8.26
CA GLU A 114 1.41 1.45 -9.25
C GLU A 114 0.02 1.87 -8.79
N CYS A 115 -0.29 1.65 -7.52
CA CYS A 115 -1.56 2.04 -6.94
C CYS A 115 -1.77 3.56 -6.98
N MET A 116 -0.75 4.32 -6.64
CA MET A 116 -0.83 5.78 -6.68
C MET A 116 -1.06 6.28 -8.10
N ILE A 117 -0.35 5.72 -9.08
CA ILE A 117 -0.53 6.08 -10.49
C ILE A 117 -1.97 5.77 -10.94
N LYS A 118 -2.45 4.56 -10.70
CA LYS A 118 -3.79 4.14 -11.11
C LYS A 118 -4.89 4.87 -10.36
N SER A 119 -4.59 5.38 -9.19
CA SER A 119 -5.54 6.19 -8.41
C SER A 119 -5.53 7.67 -8.82
N GLY A 120 -4.73 8.04 -9.80
CA GLY A 120 -4.71 9.38 -10.38
C GLY A 120 -3.64 10.31 -9.84
N PHE A 121 -2.82 9.88 -8.91
CA PHE A 121 -1.81 10.75 -8.30
C PHE A 121 -0.58 10.99 -9.19
N GLY A 122 -0.34 10.12 -10.16
CA GLY A 122 0.77 10.25 -11.08
C GLY A 122 0.41 10.94 -12.39
N ASP A 123 -0.86 11.28 -12.59
CA ASP A 123 -1.33 11.84 -13.86
C ASP A 123 -1.02 13.33 -13.94
N THR A 124 -0.64 13.77 -15.13
CA THR A 124 -0.47 15.20 -15.41
C THR A 124 -1.84 15.77 -15.75
N PRO A 125 -2.35 16.73 -14.98
CA PRO A 125 -3.66 17.30 -15.28
C PRO A 125 -3.61 18.16 -16.54
N VAL A 126 -4.71 18.15 -17.28
CA VAL A 126 -4.92 19.04 -18.40
C VAL A 126 -6.14 19.90 -18.05
N THR A 127 -5.91 21.22 -17.96
CA THR A 127 -6.96 22.16 -17.58
C THR A 127 -7.19 23.12 -18.72
N GLU A 128 -8.42 23.25 -19.13
CA GLU A 128 -8.81 24.16 -20.20
C GLU A 128 -9.83 25.17 -19.68
N GLU A 129 -9.78 26.39 -20.22
CA GLU A 129 -10.79 27.37 -19.92
C GLU A 129 -12.08 27.04 -20.65
N CYS A 130 -13.19 27.08 -19.95
CA CYS A 130 -14.50 26.76 -20.54
C CYS A 130 -15.05 27.92 -21.39
#